data_62c72c678aabf308e650c4be9e6a29b5
#
_entry.id   62c72c678aabf308e650c4be9e6a29b5
#
_cell.length_a   1.000
_cell.length_b   1.000
_cell.length_c   1.000
_cell.angle_alpha   90.00
_cell.angle_beta   90.00
_cell.angle_gamma   90.00
#
_symmetry.space_group_name_H-M   'P 1'
#
loop_
_entity.id
_entity.type
_entity.pdbx_description
1 polymer ?
#
loop_
_entity_poly.entity_id
_entity_poly.type
_entity_poly.pdbx_seq_one_letter_code
_entity_poly.pdbx_strand_id
1 'polypeptide(L)'
;NPNPPLMGRDALERALIDMWHLRMELEFLLPMITIFLHTGEMWKDRVVQIPQVAEAGALNVKSRMEWLNSELGGKEYITGEDYTVADIAAQCAFIMGKAALGMRIPEDLVNLTDWFTRVSSRPTSRA
;
A
#
# COMPACT_ATOMS: atom_id res chain seq x y z
N ASN A 1 19.02 -16.05 -0.65
CA ASN A 1 17.95 -16.06 0.35
C ASN A 1 18.09 -14.85 1.26
N PRO A 2 17.10 -13.94 1.30
CA PRO A 2 17.11 -12.85 2.26
C PRO A 2 17.03 -13.42 3.68
N ASN A 3 17.73 -12.78 4.62
CA ASN A 3 17.64 -13.10 6.03
C ASN A 3 17.28 -11.82 6.80
N PRO A 4 16.10 -11.69 7.39
CA PRO A 4 15.01 -12.70 7.47
C PRO A 4 14.34 -12.96 6.10
N PRO A 5 13.70 -14.15 5.95
CA PRO A 5 13.04 -14.51 4.68
C PRO A 5 11.76 -13.66 4.49
N LEU A 6 11.57 -13.11 3.27
CA LEU A 6 10.45 -12.24 2.94
C LEU A 6 9.06 -12.88 3.12
N MET A 7 9.00 -14.21 3.09
CA MET A 7 7.77 -15.00 3.18
C MET A 7 7.59 -15.71 4.53
N GLY A 8 8.42 -15.36 5.53
CA GLY A 8 8.35 -15.96 6.87
C GLY A 8 9.14 -17.27 7.04
N ARG A 9 9.42 -17.62 8.29
CA ARG A 9 10.26 -18.74 8.71
C ARG A 9 9.46 -20.04 8.87
N ASP A 10 8.20 -19.92 9.28
CA ASP A 10 7.30 -21.05 9.57
C ASP A 10 5.90 -20.83 8.96
N ALA A 11 5.01 -21.79 9.17
CA ALA A 11 3.67 -21.77 8.60
C ALA A 11 2.81 -20.64 9.17
N LEU A 12 2.97 -20.29 10.45
CA LEU A 12 2.20 -19.23 11.11
C LEU A 12 2.63 -17.85 10.61
N GLU A 13 3.94 -17.59 10.58
CA GLU A 13 4.48 -16.34 10.01
C GLU A 13 4.05 -16.19 8.56
N ARG A 14 4.13 -17.26 7.77
CA ARG A 14 3.71 -17.23 6.36
C ARG A 14 2.24 -16.88 6.20
N ALA A 15 1.36 -17.51 6.98
CA ALA A 15 -0.07 -17.21 6.94
C ALA A 15 -0.36 -15.74 7.32
N LEU A 16 0.35 -15.21 8.31
CA LEU A 16 0.23 -13.81 8.74
C LEU A 16 0.71 -12.85 7.64
N ILE A 17 1.84 -13.13 7.03
CA ILE A 17 2.39 -12.33 5.93
C ILE A 17 1.46 -12.36 4.72
N ASP A 18 0.93 -13.53 4.34
CA ASP A 18 -0.02 -13.66 3.24
C ASP A 18 -1.31 -12.87 3.49
N MET A 19 -1.82 -12.90 4.71
CA MET A 19 -2.98 -12.09 5.11
C MET A 19 -2.71 -10.58 4.92
N TRP A 20 -1.58 -10.09 5.43
CA TRP A 20 -1.23 -8.68 5.31
C TRP A 20 -0.94 -8.28 3.86
N HIS A 21 -0.25 -9.13 3.10
CA HIS A 21 -0.01 -8.93 1.67
C HIS A 21 -1.33 -8.75 0.92
N LEU A 22 -2.26 -9.67 1.10
CA LEU A 22 -3.58 -9.61 0.47
C LEU A 22 -4.37 -8.36 0.89
N ARG A 23 -4.30 -7.97 2.16
CA ARG A 23 -4.92 -6.72 2.63
C ARG A 23 -4.33 -5.49 1.95
N MET A 24 -3.02 -5.43 1.78
CA MET A 24 -2.38 -4.30 1.08
C MET A 24 -2.83 -4.20 -0.39
N GLU A 25 -2.98 -5.33 -1.05
CA GLU A 25 -3.50 -5.37 -2.42
C GLU A 25 -4.98 -4.96 -2.50
N LEU A 26 -5.84 -5.53 -1.68
CA LEU A 26 -7.29 -5.30 -1.73
C LEU A 26 -7.71 -3.94 -1.15
N GLU A 27 -7.02 -3.45 -0.12
CA GLU A 27 -7.39 -2.23 0.58
C GLU A 27 -6.69 -0.97 0.02
N PHE A 28 -5.60 -1.11 -0.72
CA PHE A 28 -4.86 0.01 -1.30
C PHE A 28 -4.68 -0.11 -2.82
N LEU A 29 -4.01 -1.16 -3.31
CA LEU A 29 -3.66 -1.26 -4.72
C LEU A 29 -4.91 -1.31 -5.61
N LEU A 30 -5.84 -2.20 -5.32
CA LEU A 30 -7.06 -2.36 -6.12
C LEU A 30 -7.95 -1.11 -6.11
N PRO A 31 -8.24 -0.46 -4.97
CA PRO A 31 -8.96 0.81 -4.96
C PRO A 31 -8.25 1.92 -5.74
N MET A 32 -6.92 2.04 -5.66
CA MET A 32 -6.16 3.02 -6.42
C MET A 32 -6.22 2.77 -7.94
N ILE A 33 -6.14 1.50 -8.37
CA ILE A 33 -6.37 1.12 -9.77
C ILE A 33 -7.78 1.50 -10.20
N THR A 34 -8.78 1.24 -9.37
CA THR A 34 -10.19 1.58 -9.65
C THR A 34 -10.36 3.08 -9.82
N ILE A 35 -9.79 3.90 -8.94
CA ILE A 35 -9.80 5.37 -9.08
C ILE A 35 -9.17 5.77 -10.40
N PHE A 36 -8.01 5.21 -10.72
CA PHE A 36 -7.28 5.52 -11.96
C PHE A 36 -8.08 5.16 -13.23
N LEU A 37 -8.76 4.01 -13.24
CA LEU A 37 -9.63 3.60 -14.34
C LEU A 37 -10.80 4.57 -14.55
N HIS A 38 -11.39 5.07 -13.46
CA HIS A 38 -12.55 5.95 -13.52
C HIS A 38 -12.22 7.45 -13.66
N THR A 39 -10.94 7.84 -13.56
CA THR A 39 -10.50 9.25 -13.69
C THR A 39 -9.45 9.47 -14.78
N GLY A 40 -8.69 8.43 -15.15
CA GLY A 40 -7.59 8.56 -16.10
C GLY A 40 -8.07 8.85 -17.53
N GLU A 41 -7.55 9.91 -18.14
CA GLU A 41 -7.91 10.31 -19.52
C GLU A 41 -7.62 9.19 -20.54
N MET A 42 -6.54 8.42 -20.32
CA MET A 42 -6.17 7.30 -21.20
C MET A 42 -7.22 6.16 -21.23
N TRP A 43 -8.13 6.13 -20.27
CA TRP A 43 -9.17 5.10 -20.14
C TRP A 43 -10.55 5.54 -20.66
N LYS A 44 -10.72 6.82 -21.00
CA LYS A 44 -12.00 7.44 -21.35
C LYS A 44 -12.79 6.68 -22.42
N ASP A 45 -12.11 6.16 -23.44
CA ASP A 45 -12.75 5.45 -24.55
C ASP A 45 -12.64 3.92 -24.43
N ARG A 46 -12.08 3.42 -23.32
CA ARG A 46 -11.82 1.98 -23.11
C ARG A 46 -12.70 1.37 -22.02
N VAL A 47 -13.13 2.16 -21.06
CA VAL A 47 -14.01 1.73 -19.96
C VAL A 47 -15.11 2.76 -19.74
N VAL A 48 -16.25 2.31 -19.21
CA VAL A 48 -17.30 3.23 -18.74
C VAL A 48 -16.83 3.87 -17.45
N GLN A 49 -16.49 5.16 -17.51
CA GLN A 49 -16.02 5.90 -16.34
C GLN A 49 -17.20 6.41 -15.52
N ILE A 50 -17.16 6.16 -14.22
CA ILE A 50 -18.17 6.57 -13.24
C ILE A 50 -17.46 7.39 -12.15
N PRO A 51 -17.53 8.74 -12.20
CA PRO A 51 -16.81 9.60 -11.24
C PRO A 51 -17.10 9.29 -9.78
N GLN A 52 -18.34 8.93 -9.44
CA GLN A 52 -18.75 8.61 -8.08
C GLN A 52 -18.02 7.38 -7.51
N VAL A 53 -17.64 6.43 -8.36
CA VAL A 53 -16.81 5.27 -7.94
C VAL A 53 -15.42 5.73 -7.53
N ALA A 54 -14.84 6.66 -8.28
CA ALA A 54 -13.53 7.22 -7.93
C ALA A 54 -13.58 8.06 -6.64
N GLU A 55 -14.63 8.86 -6.44
CA GLU A 55 -14.83 9.64 -5.22
C GLU A 55 -14.96 8.74 -3.99
N ALA A 56 -15.82 7.72 -4.07
CA ALA A 56 -15.97 6.73 -2.98
C ALA A 56 -14.67 5.98 -2.71
N GLY A 57 -13.95 5.59 -3.77
CA GLY A 57 -12.64 4.93 -3.67
C GLY A 57 -11.61 5.80 -2.96
N ALA A 58 -11.55 7.10 -3.27
CA ALA A 58 -10.62 8.03 -2.64
C ALA A 58 -10.90 8.18 -1.13
N LEU A 59 -12.17 8.27 -0.73
CA LEU A 59 -12.57 8.30 0.69
C LEU A 59 -12.18 7.01 1.41
N ASN A 60 -12.39 5.86 0.77
CA ASN A 60 -12.02 4.57 1.33
C ASN A 60 -10.51 4.45 1.51
N VAL A 61 -9.70 4.84 0.52
CA VAL A 61 -8.24 4.82 0.62
C VAL A 61 -7.76 5.72 1.75
N LYS A 62 -8.34 6.91 1.91
CA LYS A 62 -8.01 7.81 3.02
C LYS A 62 -8.27 7.15 4.37
N SER A 63 -9.45 6.58 4.57
CA SER A 63 -9.80 5.86 5.79
C SER A 63 -8.88 4.67 6.06
N ARG A 64 -8.47 3.96 5.01
CA ARG A 64 -7.51 2.85 5.13
C ARG A 64 -6.11 3.32 5.48
N MET A 65 -5.67 4.49 5.00
CA MET A 65 -4.39 5.09 5.43
C MET A 65 -4.40 5.41 6.92
N GLU A 66 -5.49 5.98 7.44
CA GLU A 66 -5.66 6.27 8.87
C GLU A 66 -5.60 4.97 9.71
N TRP A 67 -6.29 3.93 9.25
CA TRP A 67 -6.23 2.61 9.87
C TRP A 67 -4.81 2.01 9.83
N LEU A 68 -4.13 2.01 8.69
CA LEU A 68 -2.77 1.46 8.57
C LEU A 68 -1.77 2.25 9.41
N ASN A 69 -1.94 3.56 9.52
CA ASN A 69 -1.15 4.39 10.43
C ASN A 69 -1.28 3.91 11.89
N SER A 70 -2.51 3.57 12.32
CA SER A 70 -2.74 3.04 13.66
C SER A 70 -2.12 1.66 13.85
N GLU A 71 -2.23 0.77 12.85
CA GLU A 71 -1.64 -0.58 12.88
C GLU A 71 -0.11 -0.56 12.91
N LEU A 72 0.52 0.45 12.33
CA LEU A 72 1.98 0.62 12.33
C LEU A 72 2.53 1.18 13.65
N GLY A 73 1.67 1.60 14.57
CA GLY A 73 2.08 2.09 15.89
C GLY A 73 2.92 1.05 16.65
N GLY A 74 4.17 1.39 16.98
CA GLY A 74 5.08 0.49 17.68
C GLY A 74 5.68 -0.63 16.81
N LYS A 75 5.44 -0.62 15.51
CA LYS A 75 5.99 -1.59 14.55
C LYS A 75 7.00 -0.93 13.61
N GLU A 76 8.04 -1.65 13.26
CA GLU A 76 9.00 -1.20 12.25
C GLU A 76 8.49 -1.44 10.83
N TYR A 77 7.83 -2.58 10.60
CA TYR A 77 7.24 -2.99 9.33
C TYR A 77 5.81 -3.50 9.53
N ILE A 78 5.09 -3.72 8.45
CA ILE A 78 3.65 -4.07 8.48
C ILE A 78 3.37 -5.32 9.33
N THR A 79 4.23 -6.34 9.25
CA THR A 79 4.07 -7.59 10.01
C THR A 79 4.80 -7.61 11.36
N GLY A 80 5.52 -6.55 11.71
CA GLY A 80 6.26 -6.41 12.96
C GLY A 80 7.68 -5.88 12.77
N GLU A 81 8.69 -6.68 13.15
CA GLU A 81 10.10 -6.28 13.11
C GLU A 81 10.79 -6.57 11.76
N ASP A 82 10.24 -7.49 10.98
CA ASP A 82 10.86 -7.95 9.74
C ASP A 82 10.19 -7.35 8.50
N TYR A 83 11.02 -6.91 7.55
CA TYR A 83 10.58 -6.49 6.22
C TYR A 83 10.13 -7.70 5.41
N THR A 84 8.91 -7.65 4.88
CA THR A 84 8.26 -8.77 4.19
C THR A 84 7.65 -8.37 2.86
N VAL A 85 7.08 -9.34 2.14
CA VAL A 85 6.34 -9.08 0.89
C VAL A 85 5.14 -8.16 1.11
N ALA A 86 4.57 -8.10 2.32
CA ALA A 86 3.49 -7.17 2.65
C ALA A 86 3.94 -5.70 2.55
N ASP A 87 5.17 -5.39 3.01
CA ASP A 87 5.75 -4.06 2.87
C ASP A 87 6.02 -3.71 1.40
N ILE A 88 6.45 -4.68 0.61
CA ILE A 88 6.67 -4.50 -0.85
C ILE A 88 5.35 -4.16 -1.53
N ALA A 89 4.28 -4.91 -1.27
CA ALA A 89 2.96 -4.69 -1.86
C ALA A 89 2.42 -3.31 -1.50
N ALA A 90 2.47 -2.92 -0.23
CA ALA A 90 2.05 -1.60 0.23
C ALA A 90 2.89 -0.49 -0.40
N GLN A 91 4.21 -0.62 -0.41
CA GLN A 91 5.11 0.36 -1.02
C GLN A 91 4.80 0.56 -2.51
N CYS A 92 4.60 -0.52 -3.26
CA CYS A 92 4.22 -0.46 -4.66
C CYS A 92 2.88 0.27 -4.86
N ALA A 93 1.88 -0.01 -4.02
CA ALA A 93 0.58 0.66 -4.06
C ALA A 93 0.72 2.17 -3.84
N PHE A 94 1.47 2.61 -2.84
CA PHE A 94 1.69 4.04 -2.56
C PHE A 94 2.52 4.75 -3.64
N ILE A 95 3.54 4.09 -4.20
CA ILE A 95 4.30 4.62 -5.34
C ILE A 95 3.39 4.81 -6.55
N MET A 96 2.57 3.81 -6.88
CA MET A 96 1.62 3.88 -7.98
C MET A 96 0.56 4.95 -7.73
N GLY A 97 -0.01 5.04 -6.53
CA GLY A 97 -0.99 6.05 -6.15
C GLY A 97 -0.43 7.47 -6.32
N LYS A 98 0.83 7.68 -5.92
CA LYS A 98 1.52 8.96 -6.13
C LYS A 98 1.73 9.25 -7.62
N ALA A 99 2.22 8.29 -8.38
CA ALA A 99 2.55 8.48 -9.80
C ALA A 99 1.31 8.65 -10.68
N ALA A 100 0.26 7.82 -10.47
CA ALA A 100 -0.91 7.78 -11.33
C ALA A 100 -2.03 8.74 -10.89
N LEU A 101 -2.15 9.03 -9.59
CA LEU A 101 -3.26 9.80 -9.01
C LEU A 101 -2.81 11.10 -8.33
N GLY A 102 -1.50 11.36 -8.20
CA GLY A 102 -0.97 12.45 -7.38
C GLY A 102 -1.27 12.28 -5.88
N MET A 103 -1.68 11.08 -5.46
CA MET A 103 -2.05 10.79 -4.08
C MET A 103 -0.80 10.81 -3.18
N ARG A 104 -0.95 11.43 -2.01
CA ARG A 104 0.13 11.52 -1.02
C ARG A 104 -0.35 10.99 0.32
N ILE A 105 0.58 10.45 1.11
CA ILE A 105 0.32 10.14 2.51
C ILE A 105 0.21 11.47 3.26
N PRO A 106 -0.89 11.70 4.01
CA PRO A 106 -1.03 12.88 4.86
C PRO A 106 0.10 12.98 5.89
N GLU A 107 0.66 14.17 6.10
CA GLU A 107 1.81 14.38 6.99
C GLU A 107 1.49 14.10 8.47
N ASP A 108 0.24 14.24 8.87
CA ASP A 108 -0.25 13.93 10.22
C ASP A 108 -0.32 12.43 10.51
N LEU A 109 -0.28 11.57 9.48
CA LEU A 109 -0.15 10.13 9.63
C LEU A 109 1.32 9.73 9.81
N VAL A 110 1.85 10.04 10.99
CA VAL A 110 3.29 9.97 11.31
C VAL A 110 3.85 8.56 11.16
N ASN A 111 3.16 7.55 11.71
CA ASN A 111 3.63 6.16 11.66
C ASN A 111 3.70 5.64 10.21
N LEU A 112 2.71 5.98 9.39
CA LEU A 112 2.66 5.60 7.98
C LEU A 112 3.74 6.33 7.17
N THR A 113 3.94 7.61 7.42
CA THR A 113 4.98 8.43 6.78
C THR A 113 6.38 7.92 7.12
N ASP A 114 6.65 7.61 8.38
CA ASP A 114 7.92 7.07 8.85
C ASP A 114 8.20 5.68 8.25
N TRP A 115 7.18 4.81 8.22
CA TRP A 115 7.28 3.52 7.56
C TRP A 115 7.60 3.67 6.06
N PHE A 116 6.89 4.53 5.33
CA PHE A 116 7.11 4.74 3.90
C PHE A 116 8.51 5.28 3.61
N THR A 117 9.02 6.17 4.45
CA THR A 117 10.40 6.69 4.38
C THR A 117 11.40 5.57 4.61
N ARG A 118 11.17 4.72 5.60
CA ARG A 118 12.03 3.58 5.94
C ARG A 118 12.13 2.57 4.80
N VAL A 119 11.00 2.12 4.26
CA VAL A 119 10.99 1.15 3.15
C VAL A 119 11.58 1.74 1.87
N SER A 120 11.34 3.02 1.59
CA SER A 120 11.86 3.72 0.41
C SER A 120 13.37 4.00 0.49
N SER A 121 13.95 3.96 1.69
CA SER A 121 15.39 4.17 1.90
C SER A 121 16.20 2.88 1.75
N ARG A 122 15.56 1.73 1.59
CA ARG A 122 16.26 0.46 1.40
C ARG A 122 17.04 0.46 0.07
N PRO A 123 18.26 -0.12 0.03
CA PRO A 123 19.09 -0.12 -1.18
C PRO A 123 18.39 -0.71 -2.41
N THR A 124 17.59 -1.78 -2.19
CA THR A 124 16.82 -2.46 -3.25
C THR A 124 15.63 -1.66 -3.79
N SER A 125 15.22 -0.60 -3.10
CA SER A 125 14.13 0.29 -3.55
C SER A 125 14.56 1.33 -4.58
N ARG A 126 15.87 1.44 -4.83
CA ARG A 126 16.49 2.44 -5.72
C ARG A 126 17.08 1.82 -6.99
N ALA A 127 16.92 0.52 -7.16
CA ALA A 127 17.44 -0.21 -8.32
C ALA A 127 16.55 -0.04 -9.55
#